data_ebe33e5961c39f5bac6f2141f2a6de89
#
_entry.id   ebe33e5961c39f5bac6f2141f2a6de89
#
_cell.length_a   1.000
_cell.length_b   1.000
_cell.length_c   1.000
_cell.angle_alpha   90.00
_cell.angle_beta   90.00
_cell.angle_gamma   90.00
#
_symmetry.space_group_name_H-M   'P 1'
#
loop_
_entity.id
_entity.type
_entity.pdbx_description
1 polymer ?
#
loop_
_entity_poly.entity_id
_entity_poly.type
_entity_poly.pdbx_seq_one_letter_code
_entity_poly.pdbx_strand_id
1 'polypeptide(L)'
;VAYVSDWFETYREMYVGVEHDAGEIIPDREVETVLDEAERSKIKLGTDSVDALCVFAAVVRDGVVYSHQQIESIGVTEDEIMEYFEASTSPLSPVSEMDMGSSIQYVSDLRRAELLEEGKSIIGRSKEIRLILETLERSERQGILLVGAPGVGKTGIIRALAHEMEINQDEIINQTSLVGLNTSKILAQSGNETEITQKLTGLLQKMNQAKSRGVLVIDDLQLLLESGNPTAATYILNNLDAQICDGAVTLLMVLSMDAFRKHIEKHSIANRLNIINVEELEPNILRSALLKHRTILQAYYSLPMTEEAFISAYNLSNRYYKEKSQPASTLDLIDSTAASVRLSNKNAAGIVEQLVEQY
;
A
#
# COMPACT_ATOMS: atom_id res chain seq x y z
N VAL A 1 14.14 -24.39 6.32
CA VAL A 1 13.45 -24.09 7.59
C VAL A 1 13.58 -25.27 8.56
N ALA A 2 13.19 -26.50 8.22
CA ALA A 2 13.26 -27.65 9.13
C ALA A 2 14.70 -27.92 9.65
N TYR A 3 15.70 -27.89 8.76
CA TYR A 3 17.11 -28.14 9.11
C TYR A 3 17.68 -27.12 10.12
N VAL A 4 17.33 -25.85 9.95
CA VAL A 4 17.77 -24.77 10.86
C VAL A 4 17.09 -24.91 12.22
N SER A 5 15.81 -25.29 12.24
CA SER A 5 15.06 -25.58 13.47
C SER A 5 15.69 -26.75 14.26
N ASP A 6 16.00 -27.86 13.58
CA ASP A 6 16.66 -29.02 14.20
C ASP A 6 18.05 -28.68 14.73
N TRP A 7 18.79 -27.80 14.02
CA TRP A 7 20.10 -27.34 14.46
C TRP A 7 19.98 -26.51 15.76
N PHE A 8 19.05 -25.56 15.83
CA PHE A 8 18.81 -24.75 17.03
C PHE A 8 18.33 -25.63 18.22
N GLU A 9 17.48 -26.61 17.99
CA GLU A 9 17.04 -27.51 19.06
C GLU A 9 18.20 -28.35 19.63
N THR A 10 19.11 -28.84 18.77
CA THR A 10 20.30 -29.59 19.17
C THR A 10 21.22 -28.75 20.05
N TYR A 11 21.43 -27.47 19.68
CA TYR A 11 22.26 -26.57 20.48
C TYR A 11 21.56 -26.13 21.76
N ARG A 12 20.26 -25.92 21.75
CA ARG A 12 19.48 -25.58 22.96
C ARG A 12 19.57 -26.64 24.03
N GLU A 13 19.61 -27.91 23.66
CA GLU A 13 19.78 -29.02 24.61
C GLU A 13 21.16 -29.06 25.27
N MET A 14 22.18 -28.43 24.64
CA MET A 14 23.52 -28.33 25.23
C MET A 14 23.64 -27.21 26.30
N TYR A 15 22.72 -26.24 26.31
CA TYR A 15 22.70 -25.20 27.33
C TYR A 15 21.71 -25.57 28.43
N VAL A 16 22.23 -25.87 29.62
CA VAL A 16 21.41 -26.11 30.82
C VAL A 16 20.71 -24.80 31.19
N GLY A 17 19.42 -24.73 31.00
CA GLY A 17 18.63 -23.55 31.37
C GLY A 17 18.72 -23.29 32.87
N VAL A 18 19.15 -22.11 33.25
CA VAL A 18 19.05 -21.64 34.63
C VAL A 18 17.63 -21.08 34.76
N GLU A 19 16.80 -21.68 35.61
CA GLU A 19 15.51 -21.12 35.98
C GLU A 19 15.75 -19.75 36.66
N HIS A 20 15.44 -18.66 35.99
CA HIS A 20 15.40 -17.35 36.60
C HIS A 20 13.97 -17.05 37.07
N ASP A 21 13.84 -16.73 38.37
CA ASP A 21 12.66 -16.06 38.92
C ASP A 21 12.35 -14.78 38.07
N ALA A 22 11.07 -14.45 37.92
CA ALA A 22 10.58 -13.36 37.06
C ALA A 22 10.98 -11.97 37.60
N GLY A 23 12.30 -11.70 37.61
CA GLY A 23 12.89 -10.37 37.81
C GLY A 23 13.19 -9.70 36.47
N GLU A 24 13.47 -8.43 36.50
CA GLU A 24 13.91 -7.64 35.33
C GLU A 24 14.99 -8.40 34.53
N ILE A 25 14.67 -8.78 33.30
CA ILE A 25 15.62 -9.43 32.39
C ILE A 25 16.59 -8.34 31.93
N ILE A 26 17.78 -8.33 32.51
CA ILE A 26 18.87 -7.48 32.05
C ILE A 26 19.55 -8.22 30.90
N PRO A 27 19.62 -7.64 29.68
CA PRO A 27 20.28 -8.28 28.55
C PRO A 27 21.76 -8.50 28.88
N ASP A 28 22.26 -9.70 28.61
CA ASP A 28 23.68 -10.01 28.72
C ASP A 28 24.46 -9.30 27.63
N ARG A 29 25.75 -9.09 27.83
CA ARG A 29 26.65 -8.40 26.90
C ARG A 29 26.64 -9.00 25.49
N GLU A 30 26.39 -10.30 25.36
CA GLU A 30 26.25 -10.99 24.08
C GLU A 30 24.97 -10.55 23.35
N VAL A 31 23.86 -10.39 24.07
CA VAL A 31 22.59 -9.90 23.51
C VAL A 31 22.73 -8.43 23.05
N GLU A 32 23.41 -7.57 23.81
CA GLU A 32 23.68 -6.21 23.39
C GLU A 32 24.50 -6.17 22.10
N THR A 33 25.53 -7.05 21.97
CA THR A 33 26.32 -7.15 20.76
C THR A 33 25.51 -7.61 19.56
N VAL A 34 24.58 -8.55 19.74
CA VAL A 34 23.66 -9.00 18.68
C VAL A 34 22.74 -7.86 18.25
N LEU A 35 22.19 -7.09 19.19
CA LEU A 35 21.32 -5.97 18.86
C LEU A 35 22.05 -4.86 18.10
N ASP A 36 23.28 -4.52 18.52
CA ASP A 36 24.12 -3.55 17.82
C ASP A 36 24.45 -3.99 16.38
N GLU A 37 24.77 -5.28 16.18
CA GLU A 37 25.02 -5.83 14.85
C GLU A 37 23.72 -5.95 14.02
N ALA A 38 22.57 -6.22 14.65
CA ALA A 38 21.28 -6.22 13.99
C ALA A 38 20.90 -4.81 13.49
N GLU A 39 21.24 -3.75 14.25
CA GLU A 39 21.08 -2.36 13.78
C GLU A 39 21.97 -2.05 12.56
N ARG A 40 23.17 -2.59 12.51
CA ARG A 40 24.06 -2.46 11.34
C ARG A 40 23.51 -3.24 10.14
N SER A 41 23.00 -4.44 10.37
CA SER A 41 22.34 -5.26 9.34
C SER A 41 21.10 -4.56 8.80
N LYS A 42 20.30 -3.89 9.66
CA LYS A 42 19.20 -3.03 9.27
C LYS A 42 19.58 -1.97 8.22
N ILE A 43 20.73 -1.29 8.44
CA ILE A 43 21.22 -0.27 7.51
C ILE A 43 21.58 -0.89 6.15
N LYS A 44 22.22 -2.07 6.16
CA LYS A 44 22.57 -2.80 4.94
C LYS A 44 21.35 -3.31 4.19
N LEU A 45 20.36 -3.81 4.92
CA LEU A 45 19.11 -4.34 4.38
C LEU A 45 18.12 -3.25 3.97
N GLY A 46 18.33 -1.99 4.38
CA GLY A 46 17.47 -0.84 4.05
C GLY A 46 16.08 -0.93 4.68
N THR A 47 15.93 -1.64 5.82
CA THR A 47 14.67 -1.75 6.56
C THR A 47 14.49 -0.59 7.54
N ASP A 48 13.24 -0.19 7.82
CA ASP A 48 12.95 0.94 8.72
C ASP A 48 13.05 0.55 10.21
N SER A 49 12.93 -0.74 10.53
CA SER A 49 13.02 -1.31 11.88
C SER A 49 13.89 -2.55 11.92
N VAL A 50 14.43 -2.88 13.10
CA VAL A 50 15.12 -4.15 13.31
C VAL A 50 14.07 -5.26 13.33
N ASP A 51 14.10 -6.12 12.34
CA ASP A 51 13.23 -7.28 12.23
C ASP A 51 13.95 -8.60 12.56
N ALA A 52 13.22 -9.70 12.52
CA ALA A 52 13.77 -11.02 12.82
C ALA A 52 14.92 -11.43 11.88
N LEU A 53 14.92 -10.94 10.62
CA LEU A 53 15.99 -11.21 9.66
C LEU A 53 17.25 -10.41 9.98
N CYS A 54 17.12 -9.15 10.43
CA CYS A 54 18.25 -8.36 10.92
C CYS A 54 18.94 -9.04 12.10
N VAL A 55 18.16 -9.57 13.04
CA VAL A 55 18.68 -10.33 14.19
C VAL A 55 19.31 -11.64 13.73
N PHE A 56 18.70 -12.37 12.82
CA PHE A 56 19.24 -13.62 12.30
C PHE A 56 20.54 -13.40 11.52
N ALA A 57 20.62 -12.36 10.69
CA ALA A 57 21.85 -11.97 9.99
C ALA A 57 22.98 -11.62 10.97
N ALA A 58 22.66 -10.94 12.08
CA ALA A 58 23.61 -10.62 13.14
C ALA A 58 24.11 -11.87 13.88
N VAL A 59 23.23 -12.83 14.17
CA VAL A 59 23.55 -14.08 14.87
C VAL A 59 24.45 -15.01 14.02
N VAL A 60 24.23 -15.05 12.71
CA VAL A 60 25.00 -15.89 11.76
C VAL A 60 26.32 -15.22 11.36
N ARG A 61 26.57 -13.98 11.77
CA ARG A 61 27.80 -13.28 11.52
C ARG A 61 28.94 -13.86 12.35
N ASP A 62 30.08 -14.12 11.68
CA ASP A 62 31.25 -14.73 12.30
C ASP A 62 31.77 -13.91 13.51
N GLY A 63 31.90 -14.58 14.65
CA GLY A 63 32.43 -13.99 15.87
C GLY A 63 31.49 -13.12 16.69
N VAL A 64 30.19 -13.03 16.35
CA VAL A 64 29.20 -12.29 17.16
C VAL A 64 28.67 -13.19 18.29
N VAL A 65 28.08 -14.33 17.97
CA VAL A 65 27.55 -15.32 18.95
C VAL A 65 28.27 -16.64 18.81
N TYR A 66 28.47 -17.08 17.57
CA TYR A 66 29.04 -18.39 17.25
C TYR A 66 30.42 -18.27 16.60
N SER A 67 31.26 -19.26 16.86
CA SER A 67 32.59 -19.38 16.19
C SER A 67 32.40 -19.78 14.71
N HIS A 68 33.37 -19.47 13.89
CA HIS A 68 33.42 -19.80 12.46
C HIS A 68 33.05 -21.27 12.17
N GLN A 69 33.57 -22.21 12.96
CA GLN A 69 33.30 -23.64 12.81
C GLN A 69 31.82 -24.00 13.11
N GLN A 70 31.19 -23.29 14.04
CA GLN A 70 29.78 -23.50 14.36
C GLN A 70 28.90 -22.94 13.24
N ILE A 71 29.25 -21.79 12.69
CA ILE A 71 28.52 -21.17 11.56
C ILE A 71 28.64 -22.04 10.29
N GLU A 72 29.84 -22.57 9.98
CA GLU A 72 30.00 -23.52 8.88
C GLU A 72 29.09 -24.76 9.04
N SER A 73 28.82 -25.18 10.27
CA SER A 73 27.92 -26.31 10.53
C SER A 73 26.45 -25.98 10.31
N ILE A 74 26.07 -24.70 10.40
CA ILE A 74 24.70 -24.22 10.08
C ILE A 74 24.49 -24.26 8.55
N GLY A 75 25.56 -24.09 7.76
CA GLY A 75 25.49 -24.11 6.30
C GLY A 75 24.74 -22.91 5.69
N VAL A 76 24.64 -21.80 6.45
CA VAL A 76 24.00 -20.55 5.99
C VAL A 76 24.95 -19.41 6.32
N THR A 77 25.29 -18.61 5.32
CA THR A 77 26.18 -17.44 5.46
C THR A 77 25.39 -16.12 5.50
N GLU A 78 26.00 -15.05 6.03
CA GLU A 78 25.42 -13.70 6.01
C GLU A 78 25.07 -13.28 4.58
N ASP A 79 25.95 -13.59 3.61
CA ASP A 79 25.72 -13.24 2.19
C ASP A 79 24.52 -14.00 1.59
N GLU A 80 24.33 -15.27 1.94
CA GLU A 80 23.16 -16.05 1.50
C GLU A 80 21.87 -15.53 2.15
N ILE A 81 21.92 -15.06 3.39
CA ILE A 81 20.78 -14.40 4.05
C ILE A 81 20.48 -13.07 3.36
N MET A 82 21.51 -12.31 3.01
CA MET A 82 21.36 -11.05 2.29
C MET A 82 20.79 -11.29 0.88
N GLU A 83 21.30 -12.27 0.15
CA GLU A 83 20.78 -12.67 -1.16
C GLU A 83 19.34 -13.21 -1.04
N TYR A 84 19.03 -14.01 -0.02
CA TYR A 84 17.66 -14.46 0.27
C TYR A 84 16.77 -13.30 0.67
N PHE A 85 17.27 -12.31 1.40
CA PHE A 85 16.52 -11.11 1.72
C PHE A 85 16.30 -10.24 0.46
N GLU A 86 17.30 -10.03 -0.36
CA GLU A 86 17.16 -9.36 -1.65
C GLU A 86 16.21 -10.14 -2.57
N ALA A 87 16.24 -11.46 -2.55
CA ALA A 87 15.31 -12.33 -3.28
C ALA A 87 13.92 -12.40 -2.63
N SER A 88 13.79 -12.24 -1.31
CA SER A 88 12.53 -12.30 -0.57
C SER A 88 11.94 -10.92 -0.25
N THR A 89 12.73 -9.85 -0.23
CA THR A 89 12.29 -8.46 -0.37
C THR A 89 12.06 -8.05 -1.85
N SER A 90 12.56 -8.87 -2.79
CA SER A 90 11.87 -9.08 -4.04
C SER A 90 10.88 -10.22 -3.81
N PRO A 91 9.66 -10.00 -3.32
CA PRO A 91 8.67 -11.04 -3.43
C PRO A 91 8.58 -11.37 -4.91
N LEU A 92 8.38 -12.63 -5.20
CA LEU A 92 7.84 -13.11 -6.46
C LEU A 92 6.45 -12.45 -6.66
N SER A 93 6.41 -11.10 -6.63
CA SER A 93 5.27 -10.40 -7.16
C SER A 93 5.32 -10.66 -8.67
N PRO A 94 4.21 -10.99 -9.29
CA PRO A 94 4.14 -11.12 -10.75
C PRO A 94 4.71 -9.89 -11.48
N VAL A 95 4.87 -8.77 -10.79
CA VAL A 95 5.49 -7.53 -11.31
C VAL A 95 7.02 -7.63 -11.38
N SER A 96 7.69 -8.40 -10.52
CA SER A 96 9.15 -8.60 -10.59
C SER A 96 9.57 -9.49 -11.78
N GLU A 97 8.68 -10.34 -12.29
CA GLU A 97 8.89 -11.07 -13.53
C GLU A 97 8.67 -10.21 -14.79
N MET A 98 8.08 -9.02 -14.63
CA MET A 98 7.91 -8.07 -15.72
C MET A 98 9.18 -7.23 -15.88
N ASP A 99 9.90 -7.41 -16.98
CA ASP A 99 10.97 -6.50 -17.36
C ASP A 99 10.37 -5.14 -17.75
N MET A 100 10.04 -4.35 -16.72
CA MET A 100 9.44 -3.01 -16.88
C MET A 100 10.44 -1.97 -17.39
N GLY A 101 11.75 -2.25 -17.33
CA GLY A 101 12.80 -1.36 -17.84
C GLY A 101 12.61 0.09 -17.40
N SER A 102 12.64 1.03 -18.36
CA SER A 102 12.43 2.47 -18.08
C SER A 102 11.04 2.84 -17.55
N SER A 103 10.06 1.92 -17.59
CA SER A 103 8.69 2.17 -17.12
C SER A 103 8.53 2.07 -15.60
N ILE A 104 9.53 1.53 -14.88
CA ILE A 104 9.54 1.43 -13.40
C ILE A 104 9.35 2.79 -12.73
N GLN A 105 9.77 3.88 -13.38
CA GLN A 105 9.71 5.22 -12.78
C GLN A 105 8.29 5.74 -12.52
N TYR A 106 7.27 5.25 -13.23
CA TYR A 106 5.87 5.71 -13.13
C TYR A 106 4.88 4.60 -12.81
N VAL A 107 5.36 3.44 -12.39
CA VAL A 107 4.52 2.35 -11.90
C VAL A 107 4.88 2.00 -10.45
N SER A 108 3.90 1.45 -9.75
CA SER A 108 4.08 0.91 -8.39
C SER A 108 3.35 -0.43 -8.29
N ASP A 109 3.93 -1.37 -7.57
CA ASP A 109 3.24 -2.59 -7.19
C ASP A 109 2.33 -2.28 -6.00
N LEU A 110 1.01 -2.31 -6.24
CA LEU A 110 0.03 -1.95 -5.21
C LEU A 110 -0.14 -3.06 -4.17
N ARG A 111 0.09 -4.32 -4.51
CA ARG A 111 0.03 -5.42 -3.55
C ARG A 111 1.16 -5.29 -2.54
N ARG A 112 2.37 -5.03 -3.01
CA ARG A 112 3.53 -4.81 -2.15
C ARG A 112 3.40 -3.56 -1.28
N ALA A 113 2.87 -2.47 -1.83
CA ALA A 113 2.66 -1.24 -1.08
C ALA A 113 1.68 -1.43 0.09
N GLU A 114 0.64 -2.25 -0.08
CA GLU A 114 -0.35 -2.52 0.96
C GLU A 114 0.18 -3.44 2.06
N LEU A 115 1.07 -4.38 1.75
CA LEU A 115 1.73 -5.23 2.75
C LEU A 115 2.58 -4.42 3.75
N LEU A 116 3.11 -3.27 3.33
CA LEU A 116 3.90 -2.37 4.17
C LEU A 116 3.04 -1.46 5.06
N GLU A 117 1.74 -1.32 4.75
CA GLU A 117 0.79 -0.50 5.51
C GLU A 117 -0.08 -1.35 6.44
N GLU A 118 0.50 -1.96 7.48
CA GLU A 118 -0.22 -2.77 8.47
C GLU A 118 -1.45 -2.04 9.05
N GLY A 119 -2.61 -2.69 9.00
CA GLY A 119 -3.80 -2.31 9.76
C GLY A 119 -4.83 -1.40 9.09
N LYS A 120 -4.68 -1.02 7.82
CA LYS A 120 -5.64 -0.16 7.10
C LYS A 120 -6.74 -0.92 6.35
N SER A 121 -7.28 -2.01 6.93
CA SER A 121 -8.42 -2.70 6.31
C SER A 121 -9.61 -1.74 6.18
N ILE A 122 -10.12 -1.62 4.97
CA ILE A 122 -11.24 -0.72 4.65
C ILE A 122 -12.55 -1.42 4.98
N ILE A 123 -13.45 -0.70 5.66
CA ILE A 123 -14.76 -1.22 6.07
C ILE A 123 -15.83 -0.79 5.06
N GLY A 124 -16.70 -1.72 4.70
CA GLY A 124 -17.97 -1.41 4.03
C GLY A 124 -17.93 -1.38 2.50
N ARG A 125 -16.83 -1.84 1.88
CA ARG A 125 -16.67 -1.87 0.41
C ARG A 125 -16.63 -3.28 -0.19
N SER A 126 -17.09 -4.27 0.54
CA SER A 126 -17.05 -5.68 0.11
C SER A 126 -17.88 -5.94 -1.15
N LYS A 127 -18.93 -5.17 -1.40
CA LYS A 127 -19.75 -5.29 -2.63
C LYS A 127 -18.97 -4.87 -3.87
N GLU A 128 -18.33 -3.71 -3.80
CA GLU A 128 -17.53 -3.15 -4.91
C GLU A 128 -16.32 -4.04 -5.18
N ILE A 129 -15.60 -4.47 -4.15
CA ILE A 129 -14.45 -5.38 -4.26
C ILE A 129 -14.88 -6.70 -4.92
N ARG A 130 -15.99 -7.28 -4.47
CA ARG A 130 -16.51 -8.51 -5.06
C ARG A 130 -16.85 -8.35 -6.54
N LEU A 131 -17.49 -7.25 -6.94
CA LEU A 131 -17.79 -6.98 -8.34
C LEU A 131 -16.52 -6.84 -9.20
N ILE A 132 -15.44 -6.26 -8.64
CA ILE A 132 -14.15 -6.18 -9.29
C ILE A 132 -13.58 -7.59 -9.47
N LEU A 133 -13.51 -8.40 -8.41
CA LEU A 133 -13.00 -9.77 -8.46
C LEU A 133 -13.80 -10.64 -9.43
N GLU A 134 -15.12 -10.58 -9.40
CA GLU A 134 -15.99 -11.27 -10.35
C GLU A 134 -15.74 -10.86 -11.80
N THR A 135 -15.37 -9.59 -12.04
CA THR A 135 -15.02 -9.12 -13.39
C THR A 135 -13.64 -9.62 -13.83
N LEU A 136 -12.69 -9.70 -12.90
CA LEU A 136 -11.35 -10.25 -13.17
C LEU A 136 -11.39 -11.76 -13.53
N GLU A 137 -12.35 -12.49 -13.00
CA GLU A 137 -12.58 -13.92 -13.24
C GLU A 137 -13.27 -14.21 -14.59
N ARG A 138 -13.93 -13.24 -15.21
CA ARG A 138 -14.66 -13.46 -16.46
C ARG A 138 -13.74 -13.89 -17.60
N SER A 139 -14.26 -14.73 -18.48
CA SER A 139 -13.56 -15.17 -19.70
C SER A 139 -13.40 -14.04 -20.71
N GLU A 140 -14.43 -13.18 -20.85
CA GLU A 140 -14.34 -11.95 -21.63
C GLU A 140 -13.81 -10.84 -20.74
N ARG A 141 -12.62 -10.37 -21.07
CA ARG A 141 -11.97 -9.29 -20.31
C ARG A 141 -12.64 -7.96 -20.63
N GLN A 142 -13.12 -7.33 -19.61
CA GLN A 142 -13.69 -6.01 -19.65
C GLN A 142 -12.81 -5.07 -18.82
N GLY A 143 -12.74 -3.79 -19.23
CA GLY A 143 -12.19 -2.77 -18.35
C GLY A 143 -13.15 -2.54 -17.16
N ILE A 144 -12.59 -2.15 -16.03
CA ILE A 144 -13.35 -1.81 -14.82
C ILE A 144 -13.24 -0.32 -14.60
N LEU A 145 -14.36 0.34 -14.36
CA LEU A 145 -14.40 1.77 -14.08
C LEU A 145 -15.13 2.05 -12.78
N LEU A 146 -14.39 2.57 -11.79
CA LEU A 146 -14.96 3.09 -10.55
C LEU A 146 -15.38 4.55 -10.74
N VAL A 147 -16.66 4.83 -10.60
CA VAL A 147 -17.22 6.16 -10.73
C VAL A 147 -17.85 6.60 -9.41
N GLY A 148 -17.54 7.80 -8.95
CA GLY A 148 -18.14 8.32 -7.72
C GLY A 148 -17.65 9.72 -7.38
N ALA A 149 -18.30 10.35 -6.42
CA ALA A 149 -17.96 11.69 -5.96
C ALA A 149 -16.53 11.76 -5.37
N PRO A 150 -15.89 12.95 -5.38
CA PRO A 150 -14.60 13.14 -4.68
C PRO A 150 -14.73 12.81 -3.18
N GLY A 151 -13.76 12.08 -2.63
CA GLY A 151 -13.75 11.75 -1.20
C GLY A 151 -14.62 10.57 -0.77
N VAL A 152 -15.33 9.90 -1.69
CA VAL A 152 -16.18 8.75 -1.37
C VAL A 152 -15.39 7.47 -1.04
N GLY A 153 -14.08 7.44 -1.28
CA GLY A 153 -13.20 6.32 -0.94
C GLY A 153 -12.87 5.39 -2.11
N LYS A 154 -12.82 5.88 -3.36
CA LYS A 154 -12.45 5.09 -4.55
C LYS A 154 -11.03 4.51 -4.46
N THR A 155 -10.04 5.33 -4.12
CA THR A 155 -8.65 4.88 -3.87
C THR A 155 -8.59 3.86 -2.74
N GLY A 156 -9.46 4.01 -1.74
CA GLY A 156 -9.60 3.04 -0.66
C GLY A 156 -10.03 1.66 -1.17
N ILE A 157 -10.96 1.59 -2.14
CA ILE A 157 -11.37 0.32 -2.74
C ILE A 157 -10.19 -0.38 -3.42
N ILE A 158 -9.32 0.37 -4.10
CA ILE A 158 -8.12 -0.18 -4.75
C ILE A 158 -7.17 -0.81 -3.72
N ARG A 159 -6.93 -0.13 -2.59
CA ARG A 159 -6.11 -0.66 -1.49
C ARG A 159 -6.74 -1.91 -0.86
N ALA A 160 -8.05 -1.87 -0.61
CA ALA A 160 -8.76 -3.03 -0.09
C ALA A 160 -8.75 -4.21 -1.07
N LEU A 161 -8.82 -3.95 -2.38
CA LEU A 161 -8.68 -4.97 -3.40
C LEU A 161 -7.28 -5.61 -3.35
N ALA A 162 -6.22 -4.80 -3.25
CA ALA A 162 -4.85 -5.29 -3.14
C ALA A 162 -4.69 -6.22 -1.92
N HIS A 163 -5.24 -5.81 -0.78
CA HIS A 163 -5.24 -6.62 0.45
C HIS A 163 -6.05 -7.91 0.31
N GLU A 164 -7.24 -7.85 -0.29
CA GLU A 164 -8.08 -9.02 -0.52
C GLU A 164 -7.42 -10.02 -1.47
N MET A 165 -6.72 -9.53 -2.50
CA MET A 165 -5.97 -10.37 -3.44
C MET A 165 -4.79 -11.09 -2.77
N GLU A 166 -4.19 -10.54 -1.70
CA GLU A 166 -3.12 -11.21 -0.94
C GLU A 166 -3.65 -12.33 -0.05
N ILE A 167 -4.84 -12.14 0.53
CA ILE A 167 -5.44 -13.13 1.45
C ILE A 167 -6.16 -14.23 0.68
N ASN A 168 -6.58 -13.95 -0.53
CA ASN A 168 -7.35 -14.89 -1.34
C ASN A 168 -6.50 -16.11 -1.69
N GLN A 169 -7.08 -17.30 -1.53
CA GLN A 169 -6.43 -18.58 -1.86
C GLN A 169 -6.66 -19.01 -3.32
N ASP A 170 -7.39 -18.22 -4.10
CA ASP A 170 -7.63 -18.52 -5.50
C ASP A 170 -6.35 -18.32 -6.33
N GLU A 171 -5.96 -19.36 -7.05
CA GLU A 171 -4.71 -19.43 -7.82
C GLU A 171 -4.67 -18.35 -8.91
N ILE A 172 -5.79 -18.05 -9.55
CA ILE A 172 -5.90 -17.05 -10.60
C ILE A 172 -5.68 -15.65 -10.04
N ILE A 173 -6.31 -15.34 -8.90
CA ILE A 173 -6.20 -14.03 -8.23
C ILE A 173 -4.79 -13.85 -7.68
N ASN A 174 -4.20 -14.90 -7.11
CA ASN A 174 -2.84 -14.86 -6.58
C ASN A 174 -1.77 -14.61 -7.65
N GLN A 175 -1.95 -15.15 -8.85
CA GLN A 175 -1.05 -14.94 -9.99
C GLN A 175 -1.31 -13.63 -10.75
N THR A 176 -2.33 -12.86 -10.35
CA THR A 176 -2.67 -11.58 -10.98
C THR A 176 -1.85 -10.44 -10.37
N SER A 177 -1.06 -9.74 -11.17
CA SER A 177 -0.33 -8.55 -10.73
C SER A 177 -1.23 -7.32 -10.71
N LEU A 178 -1.11 -6.49 -9.68
CA LEU A 178 -1.85 -5.21 -9.54
C LEU A 178 -0.87 -4.04 -9.62
N VAL A 179 -0.79 -3.42 -10.79
CA VAL A 179 0.19 -2.37 -11.10
C VAL A 179 -0.49 -1.00 -11.09
N GLY A 180 -0.09 -0.13 -10.17
CA GLY A 180 -0.57 1.25 -10.11
C GLY A 180 0.20 2.18 -11.03
N LEU A 181 -0.50 2.99 -11.83
CA LEU A 181 0.06 4.02 -12.67
C LEU A 181 0.14 5.35 -11.93
N ASN A 182 1.33 5.93 -11.84
CA ASN A 182 1.49 7.29 -11.34
C ASN A 182 1.31 8.30 -12.48
N THR A 183 0.08 8.76 -12.65
CA THR A 183 -0.33 9.68 -13.72
C THR A 183 0.42 11.01 -13.65
N SER A 184 0.65 11.54 -12.44
CA SER A 184 1.38 12.80 -12.24
C SER A 184 2.83 12.70 -12.72
N LYS A 185 3.51 11.56 -12.48
CA LYS A 185 4.88 11.33 -12.96
C LYS A 185 4.93 11.23 -14.48
N ILE A 186 3.96 10.56 -15.10
CA ILE A 186 3.88 10.48 -16.57
C ILE A 186 3.71 11.88 -17.15
N LEU A 187 2.79 12.68 -16.63
CA LEU A 187 2.54 14.05 -17.09
C LEU A 187 3.78 14.93 -16.92
N ALA A 188 4.44 14.89 -15.78
CA ALA A 188 5.64 15.67 -15.51
C ALA A 188 6.82 15.34 -16.44
N GLN A 189 6.90 14.08 -16.90
CA GLN A 189 7.98 13.61 -17.78
C GLN A 189 7.64 13.62 -19.27
N SER A 190 6.44 14.06 -19.62
CA SER A 190 5.99 14.10 -21.01
C SER A 190 5.79 15.53 -21.45
N GLY A 191 6.42 15.90 -22.56
CA GLY A 191 6.31 17.25 -23.13
C GLY A 191 5.06 17.45 -23.98
N ASN A 192 4.44 16.34 -24.44
CA ASN A 192 3.26 16.37 -25.30
C ASN A 192 2.39 15.11 -25.14
N GLU A 193 1.19 15.17 -25.69
CA GLU A 193 0.17 14.11 -25.63
C GLU A 193 0.60 12.81 -26.32
N THR A 194 1.40 12.93 -27.38
CA THR A 194 1.93 11.77 -28.10
C THR A 194 2.88 10.96 -27.24
N GLU A 195 3.72 11.62 -26.45
CA GLU A 195 4.62 10.95 -25.51
C GLU A 195 3.88 10.24 -24.38
N ILE A 196 2.81 10.85 -23.86
CA ILE A 196 1.94 10.22 -22.85
C ILE A 196 1.40 8.90 -23.40
N THR A 197 0.84 8.94 -24.60
CA THR A 197 0.26 7.75 -25.23
C THR A 197 1.30 6.70 -25.57
N GLN A 198 2.48 7.10 -26.05
CA GLN A 198 3.60 6.17 -26.32
C GLN A 198 4.05 5.47 -25.03
N LYS A 199 4.18 6.20 -23.92
CA LYS A 199 4.54 5.61 -22.61
C LYS A 199 3.48 4.65 -22.11
N LEU A 200 2.18 5.00 -22.21
CA LEU A 200 1.07 4.13 -21.87
C LEU A 200 1.06 2.85 -22.72
N THR A 201 1.17 3.00 -24.05
CA THR A 201 1.20 1.87 -24.97
C THR A 201 2.41 0.97 -24.69
N GLY A 202 3.58 1.56 -24.48
CA GLY A 202 4.80 0.80 -24.16
C GLY A 202 4.69 0.04 -22.84
N LEU A 203 4.05 0.62 -21.83
CA LEU A 203 3.77 -0.05 -20.56
C LEU A 203 2.82 -1.24 -20.75
N LEU A 204 1.70 -1.01 -21.45
CA LEU A 204 0.70 -2.04 -21.70
C LEU A 204 1.26 -3.18 -22.54
N GLN A 205 2.12 -2.89 -23.54
CA GLN A 205 2.82 -3.93 -24.32
C GLN A 205 3.74 -4.79 -23.44
N LYS A 206 4.48 -4.18 -22.51
CA LYS A 206 5.33 -4.92 -21.58
C LYS A 206 4.53 -5.80 -20.63
N MET A 207 3.44 -5.27 -20.09
CA MET A 207 2.51 -6.05 -19.27
C MET A 207 1.89 -7.23 -20.05
N ASN A 208 1.61 -7.02 -21.33
CA ASN A 208 1.06 -8.04 -22.22
C ASN A 208 2.07 -9.17 -22.53
N GLN A 209 3.36 -8.84 -22.60
CA GLN A 209 4.44 -9.81 -22.83
C GLN A 209 4.77 -10.64 -21.59
N ALA A 210 4.38 -10.18 -20.41
CA ALA A 210 4.55 -10.92 -19.17
C ALA A 210 3.67 -12.18 -19.16
N LYS A 211 4.17 -13.25 -18.58
CA LYS A 211 3.44 -14.52 -18.46
C LYS A 211 2.29 -14.45 -17.45
N SER A 212 2.31 -13.49 -16.56
CA SER A 212 1.30 -13.28 -15.52
C SER A 212 0.14 -12.40 -16.01
N ARG A 213 -1.05 -12.64 -15.49
CA ARG A 213 -2.19 -11.74 -15.69
C ARG A 213 -1.90 -10.40 -15.03
N GLY A 214 -2.10 -9.29 -15.74
CA GLY A 214 -1.86 -7.94 -15.22
C GLY A 214 -3.13 -7.12 -15.14
N VAL A 215 -3.30 -6.39 -14.04
CA VAL A 215 -4.30 -5.33 -13.87
C VAL A 215 -3.56 -4.01 -13.77
N LEU A 216 -3.77 -3.12 -14.74
CA LEU A 216 -3.26 -1.74 -14.67
C LEU A 216 -4.29 -0.85 -14.01
N VAL A 217 -3.93 -0.29 -12.87
CA VAL A 217 -4.75 0.64 -12.10
C VAL A 217 -4.40 2.07 -12.46
N ILE A 218 -5.39 2.84 -12.91
CA ILE A 218 -5.26 4.27 -13.22
C ILE A 218 -6.19 5.04 -12.27
N ASP A 219 -5.68 5.38 -11.09
CA ASP A 219 -6.49 6.02 -10.03
C ASP A 219 -6.90 7.46 -10.40
N ASP A 220 -6.05 8.19 -11.11
CA ASP A 220 -6.32 9.57 -11.54
C ASP A 220 -6.43 9.70 -13.07
N LEU A 221 -7.29 8.89 -13.71
CA LEU A 221 -7.51 8.98 -15.16
C LEU A 221 -7.98 10.40 -15.58
N GLN A 222 -8.71 11.09 -14.72
CA GLN A 222 -9.17 12.47 -14.98
C GLN A 222 -8.00 13.42 -15.30
N LEU A 223 -6.87 13.30 -14.59
CA LEU A 223 -5.67 14.12 -14.85
C LEU A 223 -5.15 13.91 -16.28
N LEU A 224 -5.16 12.66 -16.77
CA LEU A 224 -4.74 12.37 -18.15
C LEU A 224 -5.71 12.94 -19.18
N LEU A 225 -7.02 12.87 -18.93
CA LEU A 225 -8.03 13.33 -19.86
C LEU A 225 -8.16 14.87 -19.90
N GLU A 226 -7.78 15.55 -18.83
CA GLU A 226 -7.88 17.01 -18.71
C GLU A 226 -6.54 17.73 -18.91
N SER A 227 -5.43 16.99 -19.06
CA SER A 227 -4.08 17.58 -19.20
C SER A 227 -3.79 18.22 -20.55
N GLY A 228 -4.66 18.03 -21.56
CA GLY A 228 -4.44 18.52 -22.91
C GLY A 228 -5.70 19.04 -23.60
N ASN A 229 -5.64 19.11 -24.92
CA ASN A 229 -6.79 19.49 -25.75
C ASN A 229 -7.88 18.39 -25.72
N PRO A 230 -9.15 18.71 -26.01
CA PRO A 230 -10.23 17.71 -26.10
C PRO A 230 -9.91 16.54 -27.05
N THR A 231 -9.11 16.78 -28.07
CA THR A 231 -8.63 15.77 -29.03
C THR A 231 -7.70 14.74 -28.36
N ALA A 232 -6.89 15.17 -27.38
CA ALA A 232 -6.00 14.30 -26.63
C ALA A 232 -6.76 13.30 -25.78
N ALA A 233 -7.79 13.76 -25.07
CA ALA A 233 -8.64 12.89 -24.29
C ALA A 233 -9.24 11.77 -25.15
N THR A 234 -9.75 12.10 -26.33
CA THR A 234 -10.28 11.13 -27.29
C THR A 234 -9.20 10.15 -27.76
N TYR A 235 -7.99 10.64 -28.01
CA TYR A 235 -6.87 9.79 -28.45
C TYR A 235 -6.42 8.81 -27.38
N ILE A 236 -6.32 9.26 -26.12
CA ILE A 236 -6.01 8.40 -24.96
C ILE A 236 -7.11 7.33 -24.79
N LEU A 237 -8.38 7.73 -24.83
CA LEU A 237 -9.51 6.82 -24.69
C LEU A 237 -9.56 5.77 -25.81
N ASN A 238 -9.30 6.16 -27.06
CA ASN A 238 -9.22 5.23 -28.19
C ASN A 238 -8.08 4.21 -28.00
N ASN A 239 -6.94 4.64 -27.47
CA ASN A 239 -5.83 3.75 -27.17
C ASN A 239 -6.19 2.75 -26.08
N LEU A 240 -6.79 3.21 -24.97
CA LEU A 240 -7.26 2.35 -23.87
C LEU A 240 -8.34 1.38 -24.38
N ASP A 241 -9.26 1.83 -25.23
CA ASP A 241 -10.30 1.01 -25.83
C ASP A 241 -9.70 -0.13 -26.70
N ALA A 242 -8.69 0.18 -27.49
CA ALA A 242 -7.95 -0.84 -28.27
C ALA A 242 -7.29 -1.88 -27.37
N GLN A 243 -6.67 -1.46 -26.28
CA GLN A 243 -6.02 -2.38 -25.33
C GLN A 243 -7.00 -3.29 -24.59
N ILE A 244 -8.20 -2.79 -24.26
CA ILE A 244 -9.28 -3.62 -23.70
C ILE A 244 -9.71 -4.67 -24.73
N CYS A 245 -9.78 -4.32 -26.02
CA CYS A 245 -10.12 -5.26 -27.09
C CYS A 245 -9.09 -6.38 -27.25
N ASP A 246 -7.81 -6.06 -27.14
CA ASP A 246 -6.73 -7.03 -27.25
C ASP A 246 -6.74 -8.05 -26.09
N GLY A 247 -7.42 -7.70 -24.98
CA GLY A 247 -7.77 -8.63 -23.90
C GLY A 247 -6.60 -9.15 -23.08
N ALA A 248 -5.41 -8.59 -23.21
CA ALA A 248 -4.21 -9.09 -22.56
C ALA A 248 -4.01 -8.53 -21.15
N VAL A 249 -4.36 -7.26 -20.95
CA VAL A 249 -4.27 -6.55 -19.68
C VAL A 249 -5.65 -6.04 -19.29
N THR A 250 -6.06 -6.22 -18.03
CA THR A 250 -7.29 -5.63 -17.52
C THR A 250 -7.00 -4.21 -17.02
N LEU A 251 -7.83 -3.25 -17.41
CA LEU A 251 -7.74 -1.87 -16.94
C LEU A 251 -8.71 -1.64 -15.79
N LEU A 252 -8.23 -1.14 -14.66
CA LEU A 252 -9.04 -0.64 -13.56
C LEU A 252 -8.84 0.87 -13.45
N MET A 253 -9.86 1.61 -13.80
CA MET A 253 -9.81 3.06 -13.93
C MET A 253 -10.71 3.73 -12.88
N VAL A 254 -10.34 4.93 -12.46
CA VAL A 254 -11.11 5.73 -11.49
C VAL A 254 -11.43 7.08 -12.07
N LEU A 255 -12.69 7.50 -11.95
CA LEU A 255 -13.17 8.82 -12.37
C LEU A 255 -14.14 9.44 -11.37
N SER A 256 -14.26 10.76 -11.43
CA SER A 256 -15.42 11.46 -10.87
C SER A 256 -16.65 11.29 -11.78
N MET A 257 -17.85 11.47 -11.21
CA MET A 257 -19.09 11.39 -11.99
C MET A 257 -19.13 12.44 -13.12
N ASP A 258 -18.60 13.63 -12.85
CA ASP A 258 -18.57 14.72 -13.85
C ASP A 258 -17.60 14.40 -15.00
N ALA A 259 -16.42 13.88 -14.69
CA ALA A 259 -15.46 13.46 -15.72
C ALA A 259 -15.99 12.26 -16.54
N PHE A 260 -16.70 11.34 -15.92
CA PHE A 260 -17.36 10.23 -16.60
C PHE A 260 -18.39 10.75 -17.63
N ARG A 261 -19.29 11.63 -17.23
CA ARG A 261 -20.29 12.22 -18.12
C ARG A 261 -19.67 13.02 -19.27
N LYS A 262 -18.58 13.73 -18.96
CA LYS A 262 -17.89 14.60 -19.94
C LYS A 262 -17.12 13.81 -20.99
N HIS A 263 -16.44 12.73 -20.60
CA HIS A 263 -15.46 12.08 -21.46
C HIS A 263 -15.84 10.66 -21.89
N ILE A 264 -16.50 9.87 -21.03
CA ILE A 264 -16.72 8.42 -21.26
C ILE A 264 -18.15 8.08 -21.67
N GLU A 265 -19.17 8.70 -21.08
CA GLU A 265 -20.56 8.32 -21.24
C GLU A 265 -21.00 8.19 -22.73
N LYS A 266 -20.47 9.04 -23.60
CA LYS A 266 -20.78 9.04 -25.04
C LYS A 266 -19.68 8.39 -25.90
N HIS A 267 -18.61 7.89 -25.28
CA HIS A 267 -17.50 7.27 -26.00
C HIS A 267 -17.73 5.76 -26.15
N SER A 268 -17.21 5.17 -27.24
CA SER A 268 -17.35 3.72 -27.53
C SER A 268 -16.83 2.81 -26.43
N ILE A 269 -15.80 3.25 -25.69
CA ILE A 269 -15.19 2.53 -24.59
C ILE A 269 -16.20 2.17 -23.48
N ALA A 270 -17.24 3.01 -23.29
CA ALA A 270 -18.27 2.77 -22.26
C ALA A 270 -18.93 1.39 -22.37
N ASN A 271 -19.10 0.91 -23.60
CA ASN A 271 -19.74 -0.40 -23.86
C ASN A 271 -18.86 -1.60 -23.44
N ARG A 272 -17.58 -1.37 -23.18
CA ARG A 272 -16.59 -2.39 -22.82
C ARG A 272 -16.13 -2.28 -21.36
N LEU A 273 -16.71 -1.34 -20.63
CA LEU A 273 -16.40 -1.11 -19.23
C LEU A 273 -17.48 -1.69 -18.35
N ASN A 274 -17.06 -2.43 -17.33
CA ASN A 274 -17.92 -2.71 -16.18
C ASN A 274 -17.87 -1.47 -15.26
N ILE A 275 -18.96 -0.69 -15.26
CA ILE A 275 -19.06 0.55 -14.52
C ILE A 275 -19.60 0.25 -13.13
N ILE A 276 -18.79 0.52 -12.11
CA ILE A 276 -19.13 0.34 -10.70
C ILE A 276 -19.33 1.72 -10.08
N ASN A 277 -20.57 2.05 -9.73
CA ASN A 277 -20.88 3.28 -9.03
C ASN A 277 -20.53 3.16 -7.55
N VAL A 278 -19.68 4.07 -7.08
CA VAL A 278 -19.26 4.14 -5.68
C VAL A 278 -20.03 5.25 -5.00
N GLU A 279 -20.98 4.86 -4.18
CA GLU A 279 -21.80 5.77 -3.40
C GLU A 279 -21.24 5.96 -1.99
N GLU A 280 -21.75 6.94 -1.24
CA GLU A 280 -21.39 7.10 0.16
C GLU A 280 -21.82 5.86 0.97
N LEU A 281 -21.04 5.55 2.00
CA LEU A 281 -21.37 4.43 2.89
C LEU A 281 -22.64 4.74 3.69
N GLU A 282 -23.43 3.70 3.95
CA GLU A 282 -24.56 3.80 4.88
C GLU A 282 -24.09 4.34 6.25
N PRO A 283 -24.90 5.13 6.95
CA PRO A 283 -24.48 5.81 8.19
C PRO A 283 -23.89 4.89 9.24
N ASN A 284 -24.43 3.68 9.41
CA ASN A 284 -23.93 2.71 10.40
C ASN A 284 -22.54 2.16 10.01
N ILE A 285 -22.35 1.87 8.72
CA ILE A 285 -21.08 1.38 8.18
C ILE A 285 -20.04 2.50 8.21
N LEU A 286 -20.43 3.71 7.83
CA LEU A 286 -19.60 4.90 7.88
C LEU A 286 -19.08 5.17 9.29
N ARG A 287 -19.97 5.09 10.31
CA ARG A 287 -19.57 5.22 11.71
C ARG A 287 -18.49 4.19 12.08
N SER A 288 -18.66 2.94 11.72
CA SER A 288 -17.68 1.88 11.98
C SER A 288 -16.35 2.15 11.29
N ALA A 289 -16.38 2.65 10.05
CA ALA A 289 -15.20 3.01 9.29
C ALA A 289 -14.45 4.20 9.93
N LEU A 290 -15.17 5.24 10.37
CA LEU A 290 -14.60 6.39 11.06
C LEU A 290 -13.95 6.00 12.40
N LEU A 291 -14.62 5.14 13.19
CA LEU A 291 -14.08 4.67 14.48
C LEU A 291 -12.81 3.82 14.32
N LYS A 292 -12.67 3.11 13.22
CA LYS A 292 -11.42 2.41 12.91
C LYS A 292 -10.27 3.40 12.64
N HIS A 293 -10.53 4.46 11.88
CA HIS A 293 -9.56 5.52 11.65
C HIS A 293 -9.16 6.26 12.95
N ARG A 294 -10.01 6.26 13.99
CA ARG A 294 -9.70 6.84 15.28
C ARG A 294 -8.39 6.31 15.88
N THR A 295 -8.23 4.98 15.88
CA THR A 295 -7.03 4.35 16.46
C THR A 295 -5.76 4.79 15.72
N ILE A 296 -5.81 4.89 14.40
CA ILE A 296 -4.69 5.33 13.57
C ILE A 296 -4.35 6.80 13.86
N LEU A 297 -5.35 7.66 13.90
CA LEU A 297 -5.16 9.10 14.15
C LEU A 297 -4.70 9.37 15.59
N GLN A 298 -5.21 8.62 16.58
CA GLN A 298 -4.74 8.70 17.97
C GLN A 298 -3.25 8.36 18.09
N ALA A 299 -2.81 7.29 17.41
CA ALA A 299 -1.40 6.90 17.40
C ALA A 299 -0.53 7.96 16.72
N TYR A 300 -0.95 8.46 15.55
CA TYR A 300 -0.19 9.46 14.79
C TYR A 300 -0.03 10.80 15.52
N TYR A 301 -1.13 11.33 16.09
CA TYR A 301 -1.11 12.61 16.78
C TYR A 301 -0.69 12.50 18.24
N SER A 302 -0.66 11.29 18.82
CA SER A 302 -0.48 11.04 20.27
C SER A 302 -1.48 11.83 21.12
N LEU A 303 -2.73 11.90 20.65
CA LEU A 303 -3.83 12.61 21.29
C LEU A 303 -4.99 11.65 21.58
N PRO A 304 -5.59 11.69 22.77
CA PRO A 304 -6.82 10.95 23.03
C PRO A 304 -7.96 11.58 22.22
N MET A 305 -8.68 10.74 21.47
CA MET A 305 -9.84 11.17 20.68
C MET A 305 -11.07 10.39 21.12
N THR A 306 -12.15 11.08 21.48
CA THR A 306 -13.38 10.41 21.90
C THR A 306 -14.27 10.05 20.70
N GLU A 307 -15.20 9.13 20.91
CA GLU A 307 -16.17 8.77 19.87
C GLU A 307 -17.11 9.94 19.55
N GLU A 308 -17.47 10.72 20.57
CA GLU A 308 -18.32 11.91 20.43
C GLU A 308 -17.66 12.97 19.54
N ALA A 309 -16.34 13.10 19.58
CA ALA A 309 -15.60 13.99 18.67
C ALA A 309 -15.78 13.58 17.21
N PHE A 310 -15.72 12.27 16.91
CA PHE A 310 -15.95 11.75 15.56
C PHE A 310 -17.40 11.95 15.11
N ILE A 311 -18.38 11.73 15.99
CA ILE A 311 -19.81 11.95 15.70
C ILE A 311 -20.07 13.46 15.45
N SER A 312 -19.47 14.32 16.26
CA SER A 312 -19.58 15.76 16.09
C SER A 312 -18.96 16.25 14.79
N ALA A 313 -17.76 15.74 14.47
CA ALA A 313 -17.08 16.02 13.20
C ALA A 313 -17.90 15.56 11.99
N TYR A 314 -18.50 14.38 12.06
CA TYR A 314 -19.43 13.89 11.03
C TYR A 314 -20.62 14.83 10.83
N ASN A 315 -21.28 15.22 11.91
CA ASN A 315 -22.44 16.13 11.83
C ASN A 315 -22.06 17.50 11.26
N LEU A 316 -20.89 18.04 11.66
CA LEU A 316 -20.40 19.32 11.15
C LEU A 316 -19.97 19.23 9.70
N SER A 317 -19.22 18.20 9.32
CA SER A 317 -18.77 18.04 7.95
C SER A 317 -19.94 17.82 7.00
N ASN A 318 -20.91 17.01 7.38
CA ASN A 318 -22.11 16.76 6.59
C ASN A 318 -22.97 18.02 6.38
N ARG A 319 -22.92 18.97 7.34
CA ARG A 319 -23.66 20.23 7.25
C ARG A 319 -22.93 21.31 6.45
N TYR A 320 -21.61 21.42 6.61
CA TYR A 320 -20.85 22.57 6.12
C TYR A 320 -19.86 22.26 4.99
N TYR A 321 -19.35 21.01 4.90
CA TYR A 321 -18.36 20.61 3.91
C TYR A 321 -19.01 19.76 2.81
N LYS A 322 -19.56 20.45 1.79
CA LYS A 322 -20.29 19.78 0.70
C LYS A 322 -19.44 19.54 -0.55
N GLU A 323 -18.18 19.99 -0.54
CA GLU A 323 -17.27 19.82 -1.66
C GLU A 323 -16.70 18.40 -1.77
N LYS A 324 -16.61 17.70 -0.64
CA LYS A 324 -16.13 16.33 -0.55
C LYS A 324 -17.18 15.44 0.11
N SER A 325 -17.31 14.23 -0.40
CA SER A 325 -18.19 13.21 0.16
C SER A 325 -17.59 12.55 1.42
N GLN A 326 -18.44 11.82 2.12
CA GLN A 326 -18.02 10.97 3.23
C GLN A 326 -17.28 9.71 2.72
N PRO A 327 -16.24 9.23 3.42
CA PRO A 327 -15.76 9.66 4.74
C PRO A 327 -14.73 10.80 4.73
N ALA A 328 -14.22 11.21 3.55
CA ALA A 328 -13.08 12.12 3.45
C ALA A 328 -13.35 13.47 4.13
N SER A 329 -14.55 14.06 3.98
CA SER A 329 -14.89 15.34 4.61
C SER A 329 -14.81 15.30 6.13
N THR A 330 -15.24 14.20 6.76
CA THR A 330 -15.11 14.02 8.22
C THR A 330 -13.66 13.79 8.64
N LEU A 331 -12.92 12.96 7.92
CA LEU A 331 -11.53 12.66 8.23
C LEU A 331 -10.64 13.90 8.09
N ASP A 332 -10.82 14.70 7.04
CA ASP A 332 -10.10 15.96 6.83
C ASP A 332 -10.37 16.96 7.98
N LEU A 333 -11.61 17.03 8.48
CA LEU A 333 -11.97 17.88 9.60
C LEU A 333 -11.31 17.44 10.91
N ILE A 334 -11.30 16.13 11.18
CA ILE A 334 -10.66 15.57 12.36
C ILE A 334 -9.15 15.75 12.30
N ASP A 335 -8.55 15.46 11.14
CA ASP A 335 -7.11 15.58 10.92
C ASP A 335 -6.62 17.01 11.15
N SER A 336 -7.27 18.01 10.54
CA SER A 336 -6.94 19.41 10.72
C SER A 336 -7.15 19.90 12.16
N THR A 337 -8.20 19.42 12.84
CA THR A 337 -8.47 19.74 14.24
C THR A 337 -7.41 19.13 15.16
N ALA A 338 -7.07 17.85 14.95
CA ALA A 338 -6.04 17.18 15.74
C ALA A 338 -4.66 17.83 15.58
N ALA A 339 -4.29 18.21 14.35
CA ALA A 339 -3.07 18.97 14.10
C ALA A 339 -3.04 20.30 14.86
N SER A 340 -4.14 21.04 14.85
CA SER A 340 -4.28 22.31 15.56
C SER A 340 -4.15 22.15 17.08
N VAL A 341 -4.80 21.14 17.66
CA VAL A 341 -4.72 20.82 19.10
C VAL A 341 -3.29 20.42 19.49
N ARG A 342 -2.63 19.58 18.69
CA ARG A 342 -1.23 19.18 18.94
C ARG A 342 -0.28 20.37 18.95
N LEU A 343 -0.44 21.30 18.00
CA LEU A 343 0.37 22.52 17.96
C LEU A 343 0.10 23.41 19.18
N SER A 344 -1.16 23.56 19.57
CA SER A 344 -1.53 24.35 20.76
C SER A 344 -0.97 23.75 22.05
N ASN A 345 -1.01 22.43 22.20
CA ASN A 345 -0.45 21.73 23.37
C ASN A 345 1.08 21.86 23.45
N LYS A 346 1.79 21.78 22.29
CA LYS A 346 3.24 22.03 22.28
C LYS A 346 3.61 23.45 22.70
N ASN A 347 2.84 24.44 22.26
CA ASN A 347 3.07 25.82 22.63
C ASN A 347 2.80 26.06 24.14
N ALA A 348 1.76 25.44 24.69
CA ALA A 348 1.46 25.49 26.10
C ALA A 348 2.55 24.83 26.96
N ALA A 349 3.08 23.66 26.54
CA ALA A 349 4.18 23.00 27.23
C ALA A 349 5.45 23.87 27.23
N GLY A 350 5.81 24.48 26.10
CA GLY A 350 6.95 25.39 26.01
C GLY A 350 6.81 26.64 26.92
N ILE A 351 5.61 27.18 27.07
CA ILE A 351 5.34 28.29 28.01
C ILE A 351 5.51 27.83 29.44
N VAL A 352 5.04 26.62 29.80
CA VAL A 352 5.18 26.07 31.15
C VAL A 352 6.67 25.81 31.48
N GLU A 353 7.44 25.26 30.55
CA GLU A 353 8.90 25.07 30.74
C GLU A 353 9.62 26.40 30.96
N GLN A 354 9.33 27.41 30.15
CA GLN A 354 9.90 28.77 30.36
C GLN A 354 9.52 29.38 31.67
N LEU A 355 8.29 29.17 32.17
CA LEU A 355 7.86 29.64 33.47
C LEU A 355 8.55 28.91 34.62
N VAL A 356 8.79 27.60 34.49
CA VAL A 356 9.50 26.79 35.50
C VAL A 356 10.98 27.16 35.56
N GLU A 357 11.63 27.52 34.46
CA GLU A 357 13.03 27.99 34.46
C GLU A 357 13.20 29.40 35.04
N GLN A 358 12.12 30.20 35.12
CA GLN A 358 12.13 31.56 35.69
C GLN A 358 11.86 31.62 37.21
N TYR A 359 11.47 30.51 37.83
CA TYR A 359 11.23 30.39 39.28
C TYR A 359 12.24 29.42 39.92
#